data_3d15a890eb6505a762b8a09983af0b10
#
_entry.id   3d15a890eb6505a762b8a09983af0b10
#
_cell.length_a   1.000
_cell.length_b   1.000
_cell.length_c   1.000
_cell.angle_alpha   90.00
_cell.angle_beta   90.00
_cell.angle_gamma   90.00
#
_symmetry.space_group_name_H-M   'P 1'
#
loop_
_entity.id
_entity.type
_entity.pdbx_description
1 polymer ?
#
loop_
_entity_poly.entity_id
_entity_poly.type
_entity_poly.pdbx_seq_one_letter_code
_entity_poly.pdbx_strand_id
1 'polypeptide(L)'
;MKRVRQRSAGDTTAIKFRRHTIRALAVLAAGIGVGYGLLLLVYLLPTAPMRAHLSASAAVLSGEREYHRVIPGVVSTQLDNYTDSWMMGNAVYDSPRSVWKRALACTSADFGGGPLDGLVRYLGGEQGYREVDYTRYWHGYLVLLKPFFLLFDYADLRVFNVLFQLLLVFLIFRSISKMGYEGEAWSYVLSILFMMPVVIPLSIQFSVIFYLTNISVL
;
A
#
# COMPACT_ATOMS: atom_id res chain seq x y z
N MET A 1 -63.73 -4.96 18.05
CA MET A 1 -62.86 -5.84 17.22
C MET A 1 -61.65 -5.07 16.79
N LYS A 2 -60.45 -5.33 17.44
CA LYS A 2 -59.16 -4.75 17.02
C LYS A 2 -58.57 -5.61 15.89
N ARG A 3 -58.51 -5.10 14.67
CA ARG A 3 -57.78 -5.71 13.56
C ARG A 3 -56.28 -5.64 13.88
N VAL A 4 -55.69 -6.74 14.34
CA VAL A 4 -54.23 -6.91 14.39
C VAL A 4 -53.75 -6.98 12.95
N ARG A 5 -53.08 -5.93 12.47
CA ARG A 5 -52.40 -5.91 11.17
C ARG A 5 -51.25 -6.93 11.26
N GLN A 6 -51.45 -8.13 10.70
CA GLN A 6 -50.33 -9.04 10.44
C GLN A 6 -49.39 -8.35 9.43
N ARG A 7 -48.24 -7.87 9.93
CA ARG A 7 -47.14 -7.48 9.03
C ARG A 7 -46.71 -8.72 8.28
N SER A 8 -46.78 -8.71 6.98
CA SER A 8 -46.39 -9.82 6.11
C SER A 8 -44.88 -10.09 6.32
N ALA A 9 -44.47 -11.36 6.26
CA ALA A 9 -43.05 -11.77 6.35
C ALA A 9 -42.17 -11.05 5.30
N GLY A 10 -42.75 -10.72 4.14
CA GLY A 10 -42.11 -9.96 3.07
C GLY A 10 -41.73 -8.52 3.48
N ASP A 11 -42.63 -7.83 4.21
CA ASP A 11 -42.35 -6.46 4.70
C ASP A 11 -41.17 -6.42 5.66
N THR A 12 -41.05 -7.46 6.53
CA THR A 12 -39.96 -7.54 7.50
C THR A 12 -38.61 -7.78 6.82
N THR A 13 -38.60 -8.60 5.75
CA THR A 13 -37.39 -8.89 4.97
C THR A 13 -36.93 -7.67 4.18
N ALA A 14 -37.85 -6.95 3.53
CA ALA A 14 -37.56 -5.72 2.80
C ALA A 14 -36.99 -4.62 3.72
N ILE A 15 -37.54 -4.47 4.94
CA ILE A 15 -37.03 -3.51 5.93
C ILE A 15 -35.63 -3.88 6.39
N LYS A 16 -35.35 -5.17 6.67
CA LYS A 16 -34.00 -5.65 7.05
C LYS A 16 -32.99 -5.40 5.92
N PHE A 17 -33.32 -5.77 4.70
CA PHE A 17 -32.47 -5.53 3.51
C PHE A 17 -32.13 -4.05 3.36
N ARG A 18 -33.13 -3.16 3.35
CA ARG A 18 -32.92 -1.71 3.26
C ARG A 18 -32.00 -1.19 4.37
N ARG A 19 -32.16 -1.67 5.61
CA ARG A 19 -31.31 -1.28 6.74
C ARG A 19 -29.85 -1.72 6.55
N HIS A 20 -29.63 -2.94 6.04
CA HIS A 20 -28.28 -3.42 5.74
C HIS A 20 -27.63 -2.62 4.60
N THR A 21 -28.37 -2.34 3.53
CA THR A 21 -27.89 -1.52 2.41
C THR A 21 -27.49 -0.11 2.87
N ILE A 22 -28.32 0.55 3.67
CA ILE A 22 -28.00 1.89 4.22
C ILE A 22 -26.74 1.84 5.08
N ARG A 23 -26.61 0.82 5.93
CA ARG A 23 -25.41 0.66 6.77
C ARG A 23 -24.15 0.43 5.91
N ALA A 24 -24.23 -0.43 4.91
CA ALA A 24 -23.11 -0.68 4.00
C ALA A 24 -22.69 0.60 3.26
N LEU A 25 -23.65 1.36 2.74
CA LEU A 25 -23.39 2.65 2.09
C LEU A 25 -22.77 3.68 3.06
N ALA A 26 -23.26 3.73 4.31
CA ALA A 26 -22.71 4.62 5.33
C ALA A 26 -21.26 4.25 5.69
N VAL A 27 -20.96 2.96 5.84
CA VAL A 27 -19.58 2.48 6.08
C VAL A 27 -18.67 2.80 4.90
N LEU A 28 -19.14 2.58 3.67
CA LEU A 28 -18.40 2.93 2.47
C LEU A 28 -18.11 4.44 2.40
N ALA A 29 -19.12 5.28 2.61
CA ALA A 29 -18.96 6.73 2.60
C ALA A 29 -18.00 7.21 3.70
N ALA A 30 -18.11 6.65 4.91
CA ALA A 30 -17.18 6.93 6.01
C ALA A 30 -15.74 6.49 5.65
N GLY A 31 -15.56 5.31 5.07
CA GLY A 31 -14.25 4.82 4.64
C GLY A 31 -13.61 5.72 3.58
N ILE A 32 -14.39 6.16 2.58
CA ILE A 32 -13.92 7.11 1.57
C ILE A 32 -13.53 8.45 2.24
N GLY A 33 -14.37 8.97 3.14
CA GLY A 33 -14.11 10.24 3.83
C GLY A 33 -12.85 10.17 4.70
N VAL A 34 -12.68 9.10 5.47
CA VAL A 34 -11.48 8.89 6.30
C VAL A 34 -10.24 8.71 5.42
N GLY A 35 -10.31 7.85 4.39
CA GLY A 35 -9.18 7.61 3.50
C GLY A 35 -8.72 8.87 2.77
N TYR A 36 -9.65 9.67 2.27
CA TYR A 36 -9.33 10.93 1.63
C TYR A 36 -8.79 11.97 2.62
N GLY A 37 -9.38 12.05 3.81
CA GLY A 37 -8.89 12.92 4.89
C GLY A 37 -7.43 12.59 5.28
N LEU A 38 -7.10 11.32 5.40
CA LEU A 38 -5.73 10.87 5.66
C LEU A 38 -4.78 11.24 4.52
N LEU A 39 -5.21 11.08 3.26
CA LEU A 39 -4.41 11.52 2.11
C LEU A 39 -4.17 13.03 2.15
N LEU A 40 -5.17 13.85 2.44
CA LEU A 40 -4.99 15.30 2.57
C LEU A 40 -3.94 15.64 3.64
N LEU A 41 -3.99 14.98 4.80
CA LEU A 41 -3.02 15.20 5.87
C LEU A 41 -1.59 14.89 5.44
N VAL A 42 -1.35 13.76 4.77
CA VAL A 42 0.01 13.39 4.36
C VAL A 42 0.51 14.20 3.17
N TYR A 43 -0.37 14.77 2.36
CA TYR A 43 0.03 15.71 1.31
C TYR A 43 0.37 17.12 1.84
N LEU A 44 0.13 17.42 3.11
CA LEU A 44 0.64 18.61 3.80
C LEU A 44 2.09 18.44 4.27
N LEU A 45 2.61 17.20 4.32
CA LEU A 45 3.96 16.93 4.77
C LEU A 45 5.00 17.49 3.76
N PRO A 46 6.14 18.03 4.25
CA PRO A 46 7.18 18.56 3.39
C PRO A 46 7.86 17.45 2.58
N THR A 47 8.03 17.67 1.27
CA THR A 47 8.66 16.70 0.37
C THR A 47 10.19 16.78 0.36
N ALA A 48 10.79 17.89 0.77
CA ALA A 48 12.23 18.09 0.74
C ALA A 48 13.02 17.07 1.61
N PRO A 49 12.64 16.78 2.89
CA PRO A 49 13.29 15.74 3.66
C PRO A 49 13.12 14.35 3.04
N MET A 50 11.93 14.05 2.50
CA MET A 50 11.67 12.77 1.84
C MET A 50 12.59 12.57 0.63
N ARG A 51 12.78 13.63 -0.19
CA ARG A 51 13.72 13.60 -1.33
C ARG A 51 15.15 13.35 -0.88
N ALA A 52 15.59 14.00 0.20
CA ALA A 52 16.94 13.81 0.73
C ALA A 52 17.18 12.34 1.13
N HIS A 53 16.25 11.71 1.86
CA HIS A 53 16.35 10.30 2.23
C HIS A 53 16.31 9.37 1.01
N LEU A 54 15.38 9.59 0.08
CA LEU A 54 15.27 8.74 -1.11
C LEU A 54 16.41 8.93 -2.12
N SER A 55 17.14 10.05 -2.08
CA SER A 55 18.33 10.23 -2.93
C SER A 55 19.41 9.19 -2.65
N ALA A 56 19.58 8.76 -1.40
CA ALA A 56 20.48 7.66 -1.05
C ALA A 56 20.03 6.32 -1.68
N SER A 57 18.73 6.11 -1.76
CA SER A 57 18.13 4.89 -2.33
C SER A 57 18.20 4.84 -3.86
N ALA A 58 18.32 5.98 -4.53
CA ALA A 58 18.37 6.06 -6.00
C ALA A 58 19.56 5.27 -6.57
N ALA A 59 20.71 5.28 -5.91
CA ALA A 59 21.89 4.51 -6.32
C ALA A 59 21.65 2.99 -6.23
N VAL A 60 20.98 2.52 -5.17
CA VAL A 60 20.63 1.11 -4.98
C VAL A 60 19.68 0.67 -6.08
N LEU A 61 18.61 1.42 -6.33
CA LEU A 61 17.61 1.13 -7.35
C LEU A 61 18.21 1.12 -8.76
N SER A 62 19.11 2.06 -9.07
CA SER A 62 19.82 2.11 -10.35
C SER A 62 20.69 0.87 -10.57
N GLY A 63 21.33 0.35 -9.52
CA GLY A 63 22.11 -0.88 -9.55
C GLY A 63 21.23 -2.13 -9.73
N GLU A 64 20.10 -2.18 -9.04
CA GLU A 64 19.16 -3.30 -9.11
C GLU A 64 18.36 -3.31 -10.44
N ARG A 65 18.08 -2.15 -11.02
CA ARG A 65 17.17 -1.96 -12.16
C ARG A 65 15.70 -2.31 -11.83
N GLU A 66 14.83 -2.22 -12.83
CA GLU A 66 13.37 -2.35 -12.63
C GLU A 66 12.92 -3.74 -12.16
N TYR A 67 13.57 -4.80 -12.66
CA TYR A 67 13.15 -6.19 -12.42
C TYR A 67 14.33 -7.05 -11.96
N HIS A 68 14.98 -6.62 -10.89
CA HIS A 68 16.11 -7.33 -10.28
C HIS A 68 15.68 -8.70 -9.73
N ARG A 69 16.51 -9.71 -9.97
CA ARG A 69 16.34 -11.03 -9.34
C ARG A 69 17.31 -11.18 -8.18
N VAL A 70 16.74 -11.34 -6.97
CA VAL A 70 17.54 -11.51 -5.74
C VAL A 70 18.42 -12.74 -5.82
N ILE A 71 17.91 -13.84 -6.42
CA ILE A 71 18.68 -15.05 -6.71
C ILE A 71 18.82 -15.16 -8.22
N PRO A 72 20.06 -15.07 -8.77
CA PRO A 72 20.29 -15.18 -10.19
C PRO A 72 19.70 -16.48 -10.78
N GLY A 73 18.98 -16.38 -11.89
CA GLY A 73 18.35 -17.52 -12.55
C GLY A 73 16.98 -17.94 -11.98
N VAL A 74 16.59 -17.49 -10.78
CA VAL A 74 15.30 -17.85 -10.15
C VAL A 74 14.28 -16.75 -10.39
N VAL A 75 13.36 -16.95 -11.35
CA VAL A 75 12.37 -15.95 -11.78
C VAL A 75 11.44 -15.52 -10.64
N SER A 76 11.05 -16.44 -9.76
CA SER A 76 10.18 -16.14 -8.59
C SER A 76 10.80 -15.20 -7.56
N THR A 77 12.09 -14.86 -7.69
CA THR A 77 12.79 -13.90 -6.84
C THR A 77 12.93 -12.51 -7.46
N GLN A 78 12.15 -12.22 -8.50
CA GLN A 78 12.17 -10.93 -9.18
C GLN A 78 11.45 -9.86 -8.34
N LEU A 79 12.15 -8.74 -8.09
CA LEU A 79 11.58 -7.53 -7.48
C LEU A 79 10.76 -6.76 -8.51
N ASP A 80 9.85 -5.93 -8.03
CA ASP A 80 9.10 -4.97 -8.84
C ASP A 80 9.50 -3.53 -8.49
N ASN A 81 10.78 -3.22 -8.75
CA ASN A 81 11.30 -1.87 -8.56
C ASN A 81 10.64 -0.85 -9.52
N TYR A 82 10.03 -1.32 -10.62
CA TYR A 82 9.24 -0.48 -11.52
C TYR A 82 8.06 0.15 -10.77
N THR A 83 7.23 -0.68 -10.14
CA THR A 83 6.08 -0.19 -9.36
C THR A 83 6.52 0.55 -8.10
N ASP A 84 7.53 0.06 -7.40
CA ASP A 84 8.07 0.71 -6.20
C ASP A 84 8.61 2.11 -6.53
N SER A 85 9.24 2.30 -7.69
CA SER A 85 9.69 3.63 -8.15
C SER A 85 8.52 4.58 -8.43
N TRP A 86 7.41 4.09 -8.99
CA TRP A 86 6.17 4.86 -9.10
C TRP A 86 5.65 5.30 -7.73
N MET A 87 5.60 4.38 -6.76
CA MET A 87 5.09 4.65 -5.42
C MET A 87 5.97 5.69 -4.70
N MET A 88 7.28 5.58 -4.83
CA MET A 88 8.24 6.54 -4.27
C MET A 88 8.19 7.89 -4.98
N GLY A 89 8.12 7.89 -6.31
CA GLY A 89 7.94 9.10 -7.10
C GLY A 89 6.70 9.90 -6.68
N ASN A 90 5.57 9.22 -6.54
CA ASN A 90 4.33 9.83 -6.04
C ASN A 90 4.45 10.36 -4.61
N ALA A 91 5.27 9.75 -3.77
CA ALA A 91 5.48 10.21 -2.40
C ALA A 91 6.28 11.52 -2.33
N VAL A 92 7.28 11.71 -3.20
CA VAL A 92 8.23 12.82 -3.13
C VAL A 92 7.94 13.95 -4.13
N TYR A 93 7.08 13.71 -5.11
CA TYR A 93 6.79 14.71 -6.12
C TYR A 93 6.07 15.92 -5.51
N ASP A 94 6.60 17.10 -5.78
CA ASP A 94 6.06 18.37 -5.30
C ASP A 94 5.35 19.11 -6.43
N SER A 95 4.08 18.76 -6.64
CA SER A 95 3.24 19.44 -7.64
C SER A 95 2.85 20.85 -7.16
N PRO A 96 2.82 21.85 -8.04
CA PRO A 96 2.33 23.20 -7.73
C PRO A 96 0.81 23.25 -7.52
N ARG A 97 0.12 22.14 -7.71
CA ARG A 97 -1.33 22.05 -7.54
C ARG A 97 -1.75 22.15 -6.06
N SER A 98 -2.97 22.57 -5.82
CA SER A 98 -3.55 22.57 -4.46
C SER A 98 -3.56 21.16 -3.85
N VAL A 99 -3.45 21.08 -2.52
CA VAL A 99 -3.43 19.82 -1.77
C VAL A 99 -4.59 18.88 -2.14
N TRP A 100 -5.79 19.44 -2.33
CA TRP A 100 -6.98 18.70 -2.75
C TRP A 100 -6.79 18.00 -4.10
N LYS A 101 -6.24 18.69 -5.08
CA LYS A 101 -5.95 18.12 -6.40
C LYS A 101 -4.83 17.10 -6.32
N ARG A 102 -3.77 17.37 -5.56
CA ARG A 102 -2.64 16.44 -5.36
C ARG A 102 -3.11 15.12 -4.76
N ALA A 103 -3.95 15.18 -3.72
CA ALA A 103 -4.49 13.99 -3.05
C ALA A 103 -5.41 13.14 -3.95
N LEU A 104 -6.06 13.74 -4.95
CA LEU A 104 -6.91 13.01 -5.91
C LEU A 104 -6.14 12.50 -7.12
N ALA A 105 -5.18 13.28 -7.62
CA ALA A 105 -4.51 13.01 -8.89
C ALA A 105 -3.31 12.06 -8.76
N CYS A 106 -2.64 12.02 -7.59
CA CYS A 106 -1.41 11.26 -7.38
C CYS A 106 -0.40 11.49 -8.49
N THR A 107 0.09 12.71 -8.54
CA THR A 107 0.93 13.19 -9.63
C THR A 107 2.39 12.80 -9.43
N SER A 108 3.10 12.57 -10.52
CA SER A 108 4.52 12.23 -10.57
C SER A 108 5.22 12.95 -11.72
N ALA A 109 6.56 13.04 -11.66
CA ALA A 109 7.40 13.52 -12.75
C ALA A 109 7.68 12.39 -13.75
N ASP A 110 7.43 12.65 -15.03
CA ASP A 110 7.70 11.71 -16.13
C ASP A 110 8.70 12.32 -17.11
N PHE A 111 9.83 11.64 -17.29
CA PHE A 111 10.88 11.99 -18.26
C PHE A 111 10.84 11.15 -19.52
N GLY A 112 9.88 10.22 -19.65
CA GLY A 112 9.72 9.33 -20.81
C GLY A 112 10.56 8.04 -20.77
N GLY A 113 11.39 7.83 -19.73
CA GLY A 113 12.26 6.66 -19.57
C GLY A 113 11.72 5.58 -18.62
N GLY A 114 10.48 5.70 -18.16
CA GLY A 114 9.88 4.83 -17.14
C GLY A 114 10.03 5.36 -15.72
N PRO A 115 9.37 4.73 -14.73
CA PRO A 115 9.26 5.27 -13.37
C PRO A 115 10.57 5.27 -12.61
N LEU A 116 11.44 4.30 -12.83
CA LEU A 116 12.76 4.26 -12.18
C LEU A 116 13.67 5.37 -12.69
N ASP A 117 13.75 5.54 -14.01
CA ASP A 117 14.49 6.66 -14.63
C ASP A 117 13.91 8.01 -14.16
N GLY A 118 12.59 8.14 -14.19
CA GLY A 118 11.88 9.33 -13.72
C GLY A 118 12.19 9.67 -12.26
N LEU A 119 12.17 8.71 -11.36
CA LEU A 119 12.50 8.91 -9.95
C LEU A 119 13.96 9.35 -9.76
N VAL A 120 14.91 8.66 -10.39
CA VAL A 120 16.35 8.94 -10.26
C VAL A 120 16.68 10.35 -10.76
N ARG A 121 16.17 10.73 -11.93
CA ARG A 121 16.38 12.05 -12.53
C ARG A 121 15.72 13.16 -11.71
N TYR A 122 14.50 12.92 -11.21
CA TYR A 122 13.81 13.87 -10.33
C TYR A 122 14.56 14.10 -9.03
N LEU A 123 15.04 13.04 -8.38
CA LEU A 123 15.85 13.13 -7.15
C LEU A 123 17.21 13.80 -7.41
N GLY A 124 17.76 13.63 -8.61
CA GLY A 124 18.96 14.33 -9.08
C GLY A 124 18.76 15.83 -9.36
N GLY A 125 17.52 16.34 -9.27
CA GLY A 125 17.19 17.75 -9.51
C GLY A 125 17.07 18.12 -10.99
N GLU A 126 16.99 17.13 -11.89
CA GLU A 126 16.83 17.38 -13.32
C GLU A 126 15.47 18.02 -13.62
N GLN A 127 15.46 18.94 -14.57
CA GLN A 127 14.27 19.65 -15.03
C GLN A 127 13.84 19.13 -16.40
N GLY A 128 12.66 19.58 -16.87
CA GLY A 128 12.16 19.21 -18.20
C GLY A 128 11.26 17.98 -18.22
N TYR A 129 10.77 17.55 -17.05
CA TYR A 129 9.76 16.49 -16.94
C TYR A 129 8.37 16.98 -17.29
N ARG A 130 7.52 16.04 -17.67
CA ARG A 130 6.08 16.23 -17.79
C ARG A 130 5.41 15.78 -16.48
N GLU A 131 4.41 16.54 -16.04
CA GLU A 131 3.57 16.14 -14.91
C GLU A 131 2.53 15.11 -15.38
N VAL A 132 2.49 13.93 -14.75
CA VAL A 132 1.59 12.84 -15.10
C VAL A 132 0.75 12.44 -13.90
N ASP A 133 -0.56 12.38 -14.09
CA ASP A 133 -1.52 11.94 -13.08
C ASP A 133 -1.69 10.43 -13.14
N TYR A 134 -1.59 9.77 -11.99
CA TYR A 134 -1.79 8.34 -11.87
C TYR A 134 -3.03 8.04 -11.05
N THR A 135 -4.19 8.16 -11.68
CA THR A 135 -5.52 8.00 -11.04
C THR A 135 -6.07 6.56 -11.12
N ARG A 136 -5.29 5.61 -11.66
CA ARG A 136 -5.76 4.25 -11.93
C ARG A 136 -6.08 3.45 -10.66
N TYR A 137 -5.33 3.68 -9.59
CA TYR A 137 -5.49 2.97 -8.31
C TYR A 137 -5.60 3.95 -7.15
N TRP A 138 -6.21 3.50 -6.06
CA TRP A 138 -6.22 4.29 -4.83
C TRP A 138 -4.82 4.32 -4.19
N HIS A 139 -4.38 5.52 -3.84
CA HIS A 139 -3.01 5.78 -3.36
C HIS A 139 -2.89 5.75 -1.84
N GLY A 140 -3.72 4.97 -1.15
CA GLY A 140 -3.72 4.86 0.31
C GLY A 140 -2.37 4.48 0.92
N TYR A 141 -1.50 3.82 0.17
CA TYR A 141 -0.15 3.51 0.60
C TYR A 141 0.67 4.77 0.95
N LEU A 142 0.36 5.92 0.36
CA LEU A 142 1.04 7.19 0.65
C LEU A 142 0.80 7.66 2.09
N VAL A 143 -0.30 7.24 2.71
CA VAL A 143 -0.59 7.53 4.12
C VAL A 143 0.50 6.98 5.04
N LEU A 144 1.13 5.89 4.64
CA LEU A 144 2.25 5.27 5.37
C LEU A 144 3.60 5.70 4.82
N LEU A 145 3.78 5.74 3.49
CA LEU A 145 5.08 6.01 2.88
C LEU A 145 5.56 7.43 3.10
N LYS A 146 4.68 8.45 2.98
CA LYS A 146 5.12 9.83 3.15
C LYS A 146 5.65 10.13 4.57
N PRO A 147 4.96 9.75 5.67
CA PRO A 147 5.52 9.88 7.01
C PRO A 147 6.80 9.05 7.21
N PHE A 148 6.87 7.85 6.62
CA PHE A 148 8.03 7.00 6.72
C PHE A 148 9.28 7.66 6.09
N PHE A 149 9.15 8.15 4.86
CA PHE A 149 10.26 8.80 4.14
C PHE A 149 10.66 10.18 4.70
N LEU A 150 9.91 10.75 5.64
CA LEU A 150 10.39 11.89 6.41
C LEU A 150 11.58 11.58 7.29
N LEU A 151 11.72 10.32 7.73
CA LEU A 151 12.70 9.88 8.74
C LEU A 151 13.68 8.83 8.21
N PHE A 152 13.28 8.04 7.23
CA PHE A 152 13.94 6.83 6.79
C PHE A 152 14.07 6.78 5.26
N ASP A 153 14.96 5.95 4.77
CA ASP A 153 15.14 5.69 3.35
C ASP A 153 14.44 4.38 2.90
N TYR A 154 14.65 3.98 1.63
CA TYR A 154 14.04 2.78 1.08
C TYR A 154 14.71 1.49 1.60
N ALA A 155 16.00 1.53 1.93
CA ALA A 155 16.69 0.39 2.52
C ALA A 155 16.19 0.13 3.94
N ASP A 156 15.97 1.19 4.72
CA ASP A 156 15.32 1.09 6.04
C ASP A 156 13.93 0.49 5.93
N LEU A 157 13.14 0.92 4.92
CA LEU A 157 11.80 0.37 4.70
C LEU A 157 11.82 -1.15 4.47
N ARG A 158 12.79 -1.65 3.70
CA ARG A 158 13.00 -3.09 3.48
C ARG A 158 13.29 -3.81 4.81
N VAL A 159 14.14 -3.25 5.66
CA VAL A 159 14.43 -3.81 6.99
C VAL A 159 13.18 -3.81 7.86
N PHE A 160 12.45 -2.70 7.93
CA PHE A 160 11.19 -2.63 8.67
C PHE A 160 10.17 -3.66 8.16
N ASN A 161 10.04 -3.82 6.85
CA ASN A 161 9.16 -4.82 6.27
C ASN A 161 9.53 -6.24 6.71
N VAL A 162 10.82 -6.60 6.71
CA VAL A 162 11.27 -7.91 7.21
C VAL A 162 10.81 -8.12 8.65
N LEU A 163 11.09 -7.17 9.54
CA LEU A 163 10.77 -7.28 10.95
C LEU A 163 9.25 -7.36 11.20
N PHE A 164 8.48 -6.47 10.55
CA PHE A 164 7.02 -6.45 10.72
C PHE A 164 6.34 -7.69 10.12
N GLN A 165 6.81 -8.19 8.98
CA GLN A 165 6.25 -9.39 8.37
C GLN A 165 6.54 -10.62 9.21
N LEU A 166 7.74 -10.78 9.74
CA LEU A 166 8.07 -11.86 10.67
C LEU A 166 7.22 -11.80 11.94
N LEU A 167 7.06 -10.61 12.53
CA LEU A 167 6.18 -10.41 13.68
C LEU A 167 4.73 -10.78 13.35
N LEU A 168 4.22 -10.37 12.21
CA LEU A 168 2.84 -10.64 11.79
C LEU A 168 2.62 -12.14 11.57
N VAL A 169 3.54 -12.83 10.89
CA VAL A 169 3.50 -14.29 10.73
C VAL A 169 3.50 -14.99 12.09
N PHE A 170 4.37 -14.55 13.01
CA PHE A 170 4.41 -15.10 14.36
C PHE A 170 3.08 -14.89 15.13
N LEU A 171 2.49 -13.69 15.05
CA LEU A 171 1.23 -13.39 15.72
C LEU A 171 0.07 -14.23 15.16
N ILE A 172 -0.01 -14.42 13.86
CA ILE A 172 -1.02 -15.26 13.22
C ILE A 172 -0.81 -16.72 13.61
N PHE A 173 0.41 -17.24 13.49
CA PHE A 173 0.74 -18.59 13.94
C PHE A 173 0.30 -18.82 15.37
N ARG A 174 0.68 -17.91 16.28
CA ARG A 174 0.30 -18.00 17.70
C ARG A 174 -1.22 -17.94 17.91
N SER A 175 -1.92 -17.09 17.14
CA SER A 175 -3.39 -16.98 17.24
C SER A 175 -4.08 -18.26 16.82
N ILE A 176 -3.69 -18.87 15.72
CA ILE A 176 -4.24 -20.13 15.22
C ILE A 176 -3.93 -21.27 16.21
N SER A 177 -2.67 -21.37 16.68
CA SER A 177 -2.26 -22.42 17.66
C SER A 177 -3.03 -22.31 18.97
N LYS A 178 -3.28 -21.10 19.49
CA LYS A 178 -4.08 -20.89 20.70
C LYS A 178 -5.54 -21.35 20.58
N MET A 179 -6.08 -21.38 19.36
CA MET A 179 -7.42 -21.92 19.10
C MET A 179 -7.43 -23.46 19.01
N GLY A 180 -6.29 -24.13 19.17
CA GLY A 180 -6.16 -25.59 19.09
C GLY A 180 -5.91 -26.13 17.68
N TYR A 181 -5.61 -25.26 16.70
CA TYR A 181 -5.37 -25.61 15.29
C TYR A 181 -3.88 -25.58 14.95
N GLU A 182 -3.07 -26.42 15.61
CA GLU A 182 -1.62 -26.43 15.42
C GLU A 182 -1.19 -26.86 14.00
N GLY A 183 -1.90 -27.81 13.41
CA GLY A 183 -1.65 -28.28 12.04
C GLY A 183 -1.86 -27.18 11.01
N GLU A 184 -2.93 -26.43 11.16
CA GLU A 184 -3.28 -25.29 10.31
C GLU A 184 -2.30 -24.13 10.50
N ALA A 185 -1.82 -23.91 11.74
CA ALA A 185 -0.79 -22.90 12.01
C ALA A 185 0.51 -23.23 11.26
N TRP A 186 0.95 -24.48 11.25
CA TRP A 186 2.11 -24.90 10.46
C TRP A 186 1.84 -24.85 8.96
N SER A 187 0.65 -25.22 8.51
CA SER A 187 0.25 -25.10 7.10
C SER A 187 0.30 -23.67 6.63
N TYR A 188 -0.11 -22.71 7.46
CA TYR A 188 0.03 -21.28 7.17
C TYR A 188 1.50 -20.87 7.00
N VAL A 189 2.39 -21.25 7.91
CA VAL A 189 3.83 -20.93 7.81
C VAL A 189 4.44 -21.52 6.54
N LEU A 190 4.13 -22.79 6.24
CA LEU A 190 4.58 -23.45 5.03
C LEU A 190 4.09 -22.71 3.76
N SER A 191 2.83 -22.27 3.76
CA SER A 191 2.29 -21.48 2.64
C SER A 191 3.08 -20.18 2.41
N ILE A 192 3.44 -19.48 3.49
CA ILE A 192 4.30 -18.27 3.38
C ILE A 192 5.68 -18.64 2.83
N LEU A 193 6.28 -19.75 3.26
CA LEU A 193 7.59 -20.21 2.75
C LEU A 193 7.56 -20.53 1.25
N PHE A 194 6.46 -21.09 0.75
CA PHE A 194 6.29 -21.35 -0.69
C PHE A 194 6.05 -20.08 -1.52
N MET A 195 5.63 -18.98 -0.91
CA MET A 195 5.44 -17.69 -1.60
C MET A 195 6.73 -16.87 -1.80
N MET A 196 7.90 -17.48 -1.61
CA MET A 196 9.19 -16.77 -1.68
C MET A 196 9.29 -15.56 -0.74
N PRO A 197 9.26 -15.77 0.59
CA PRO A 197 9.20 -14.70 1.60
C PRO A 197 10.42 -13.76 1.58
N VAL A 198 11.49 -14.15 0.93
CA VAL A 198 12.70 -13.34 0.73
C VAL A 198 12.44 -12.09 -0.13
N VAL A 199 11.49 -12.16 -1.05
CA VAL A 199 11.19 -11.08 -2.01
C VAL A 199 10.13 -10.11 -1.48
N ILE A 200 9.17 -10.64 -0.72
CA ILE A 200 8.01 -9.87 -0.27
C ILE A 200 8.40 -8.60 0.50
N PRO A 201 9.29 -8.65 1.52
CA PRO A 201 9.68 -7.46 2.28
C PRO A 201 10.55 -6.48 1.50
N LEU A 202 11.16 -6.91 0.40
CA LEU A 202 12.08 -6.10 -0.40
C LEU A 202 11.34 -5.21 -1.41
N SER A 203 10.03 -5.40 -1.62
CA SER A 203 9.20 -4.56 -2.48
C SER A 203 8.04 -3.94 -1.71
N ILE A 204 7.78 -2.67 -1.94
CA ILE A 204 6.66 -1.93 -1.33
C ILE A 204 5.34 -2.58 -1.75
N GLN A 205 5.18 -2.83 -3.04
CA GLN A 205 3.94 -3.39 -3.59
C GLN A 205 3.62 -4.76 -2.98
N PHE A 206 4.59 -5.66 -2.91
CA PHE A 206 4.40 -6.99 -2.34
C PHE A 206 4.11 -6.90 -0.84
N SER A 207 4.81 -6.02 -0.12
CA SER A 207 4.58 -5.77 1.30
C SER A 207 3.18 -5.25 1.59
N VAL A 208 2.66 -4.32 0.79
CA VAL A 208 1.29 -3.80 0.94
C VAL A 208 0.26 -4.93 0.81
N ILE A 209 0.39 -5.77 -0.20
CA ILE A 209 -0.50 -6.92 -0.39
C ILE A 209 -0.39 -7.89 0.78
N PHE A 210 0.83 -8.20 1.21
CA PHE A 210 1.08 -9.07 2.36
C PHE A 210 0.40 -8.55 3.64
N TYR A 211 0.54 -7.27 3.95
CA TYR A 211 -0.09 -6.65 5.11
C TYR A 211 -1.62 -6.68 5.03
N LEU A 212 -2.20 -6.27 3.90
CA LEU A 212 -3.65 -6.28 3.74
C LEU A 212 -4.24 -7.68 3.92
N THR A 213 -3.58 -8.70 3.35
CA THR A 213 -4.03 -10.09 3.45
C THR A 213 -3.91 -10.60 4.89
N ASN A 214 -2.75 -10.42 5.53
CA ASN A 214 -2.48 -11.04 6.82
C ASN A 214 -3.12 -10.29 8.00
N ILE A 215 -3.21 -8.95 7.96
CA ILE A 215 -3.91 -8.18 9.00
C ILE A 215 -5.43 -8.49 8.99
N SER A 216 -6.00 -8.78 7.82
CA SER A 216 -7.42 -9.16 7.73
C SER A 216 -7.74 -10.53 8.37
N VAL A 217 -6.74 -11.33 8.69
CA VAL A 217 -6.87 -12.65 9.34
C VAL A 217 -6.75 -12.56 10.86
N LEU A 218 -6.08 -11.54 11.38
CA LEU A 218 -5.93 -11.28 12.82
C LEU A 218 -7.19 -10.71 13.46
#